data_44859a804f9a565776726e77d2b491de
#
_entry.id   44859a804f9a565776726e77d2b491de
#
_cell.length_a   1.000
_cell.length_b   1.000
_cell.length_c   1.000
_cell.angle_alpha   90.00
_cell.angle_beta   90.00
_cell.angle_gamma   90.00
#
_symmetry.space_group_name_H-M   'P 1'
#
loop_
_entity.id
_entity.type
_entity.pdbx_description
1 polymer ?
#
loop_
_entity_poly.entity_id
_entity_poly.type
_entity_poly.pdbx_seq_one_letter_code
_entity_poly.pdbx_strand_id
1 'polypeptide(L)'
;KPKFGQVIVFAFQQLLAILAATIAVPAIIGHDMSQSAALFGAGIGTIVYLLFTKFRSPVFLGSSFAFIGSMLAAFAGSISMQLGYLGLILGAFFAGLVYVVIAIAVKISGVKWINKLMPAVVIGPTVSIIGLSLAGNAISDLTQGKVMADSVEQVVENGTIVDKVTQVSTASPYVALICGLVTLFTVILCSVYGKKMMK
;
A
#
# COMPACT_ATOMS: atom_id res chain seq x y z
N LYS A 1 10.17 -28.34 9.91
CA LYS A 1 10.74 -27.23 9.11
C LYS A 1 10.25 -27.39 7.67
N PRO A 2 9.80 -26.32 7.00
CA PRO A 2 9.36 -26.43 5.61
C PRO A 2 10.52 -26.88 4.71
N LYS A 3 10.20 -27.62 3.64
CA LYS A 3 11.19 -28.01 2.63
C LYS A 3 11.64 -26.77 1.84
N PHE A 4 12.87 -26.74 1.35
CA PHE A 4 13.43 -25.58 0.63
C PHE A 4 12.53 -25.08 -0.50
N GLY A 5 11.94 -25.99 -1.29
CA GLY A 5 10.99 -25.61 -2.33
C GLY A 5 9.72 -24.93 -1.81
N GLN A 6 9.22 -25.32 -0.64
CA GLN A 6 8.07 -24.66 -0.01
C GLN A 6 8.42 -23.23 0.45
N VAL A 7 9.64 -23.03 0.95
CA VAL A 7 10.12 -21.69 1.37
C VAL A 7 10.15 -20.75 0.17
N ILE A 8 10.63 -21.22 -1.00
CA ILE A 8 10.64 -20.41 -2.22
C ILE A 8 9.22 -20.04 -2.66
N VAL A 9 8.31 -21.01 -2.67
CA VAL A 9 6.91 -20.75 -3.07
C VAL A 9 6.25 -19.74 -2.12
N PHE A 10 6.42 -19.89 -0.80
CA PHE A 10 5.89 -18.94 0.17
C PHE A 10 6.54 -17.55 0.05
N ALA A 11 7.84 -17.48 -0.23
CA ALA A 11 8.52 -16.21 -0.44
C ALA A 11 7.96 -15.48 -1.68
N PHE A 12 7.75 -16.21 -2.78
CA PHE A 12 7.14 -15.66 -4.00
C PHE A 12 5.69 -15.20 -3.77
N GLN A 13 4.90 -16.01 -3.09
CA GLN A 13 3.52 -15.67 -2.73
C GLN A 13 3.47 -14.39 -1.89
N GLN A 14 4.32 -14.29 -0.88
CA GLN A 14 4.39 -13.14 0.00
C GLN A 14 4.85 -11.89 -0.76
N LEU A 15 5.84 -12.02 -1.63
CA LEU A 15 6.34 -10.93 -2.47
C LEU A 15 5.22 -10.40 -3.38
N LEU A 16 4.51 -11.26 -4.08
CA LEU A 16 3.41 -10.85 -4.97
C LEU A 16 2.26 -10.18 -4.20
N ALA A 17 1.91 -10.69 -3.02
CA ALA A 17 0.83 -10.14 -2.21
C ALA A 17 1.13 -8.70 -1.73
N ILE A 18 2.38 -8.42 -1.39
CA ILE A 18 2.76 -7.13 -0.80
C ILE A 18 3.21 -6.13 -1.87
N LEU A 19 3.74 -6.62 -3.00
CA LEU A 19 4.18 -5.77 -4.11
C LEU A 19 3.05 -4.86 -4.59
N ALA A 20 1.87 -5.44 -4.83
CA ALA A 20 0.71 -4.69 -5.30
C ALA A 20 0.32 -3.57 -4.30
N ALA A 21 0.27 -3.88 -3.01
CA ALA A 21 -0.04 -2.89 -1.97
C ALA A 21 1.01 -1.79 -1.87
N THR A 22 2.29 -2.14 -2.00
CA THR A 22 3.40 -1.18 -1.91
C THR A 22 3.41 -0.19 -3.07
N ILE A 23 3.01 -0.64 -4.27
CA ILE A 23 2.89 0.22 -5.46
C ILE A 23 1.61 1.04 -5.43
N ALA A 24 0.50 0.47 -4.94
CA ALA A 24 -0.80 1.14 -4.94
C ALA A 24 -0.82 2.41 -4.07
N VAL A 25 -0.15 2.42 -2.92
CA VAL A 25 -0.17 3.59 -2.02
C VAL A 25 0.41 4.85 -2.66
N PRO A 26 1.63 4.84 -3.24
CA PRO A 26 2.13 6.00 -3.98
C PRO A 26 1.25 6.41 -5.15
N ALA A 27 0.66 5.43 -5.87
CA ALA A 27 -0.23 5.71 -6.99
C ALA A 27 -1.52 6.42 -6.55
N ILE A 28 -2.09 6.05 -5.40
CA ILE A 28 -3.30 6.68 -4.84
C ILE A 28 -3.01 8.09 -4.33
N ILE A 29 -1.86 8.29 -3.67
CA ILE A 29 -1.48 9.60 -3.13
C ILE A 29 -1.15 10.56 -4.29
N GLY A 30 -0.54 10.07 -5.36
CA GLY A 30 -0.07 10.92 -6.46
C GLY A 30 1.08 11.82 -6.02
N HIS A 31 1.02 13.12 -6.37
CA HIS A 31 1.99 14.14 -5.98
C HIS A 31 3.44 13.75 -6.35
N ASP A 32 3.64 13.15 -7.52
CA ASP A 32 4.93 12.66 -8.03
C ASP A 32 5.66 11.68 -7.09
N MET A 33 4.91 10.96 -6.24
CA MET A 33 5.49 9.94 -5.37
C MET A 33 6.05 8.78 -6.19
N SER A 34 7.36 8.58 -6.09
CA SER A 34 8.05 7.50 -6.80
C SER A 34 7.71 6.12 -6.22
N GLN A 35 7.09 5.28 -7.06
CA GLN A 35 6.81 3.87 -6.72
C GLN A 35 8.10 3.09 -6.49
N SER A 36 9.15 3.39 -7.26
CA SER A 36 10.47 2.77 -7.11
C SER A 36 11.11 3.10 -5.76
N ALA A 37 10.98 4.36 -5.30
CA ALA A 37 11.48 4.77 -3.99
C ALA A 37 10.70 4.06 -2.85
N ALA A 38 9.39 3.88 -3.01
CA ALA A 38 8.57 3.16 -2.03
C ALA A 38 8.98 1.67 -1.94
N LEU A 39 9.22 1.01 -3.06
CA LEU A 39 9.71 -0.37 -3.10
C LEU A 39 11.10 -0.50 -2.47
N PHE A 40 12.01 0.41 -2.80
CA PHE A 40 13.35 0.43 -2.22
C PHE A 40 13.31 0.64 -0.70
N GLY A 41 12.49 1.59 -0.24
CA GLY A 41 12.28 1.86 1.19
C GLY A 41 11.68 0.66 1.93
N ALA A 42 10.69 -0.03 1.33
CA ALA A 42 10.11 -1.25 1.86
C ALA A 42 11.15 -2.37 1.99
N GLY A 43 12.02 -2.52 0.98
CA GLY A 43 13.14 -3.49 1.01
C GLY A 43 14.13 -3.22 2.12
N ILE A 44 14.64 -1.99 2.22
CA ILE A 44 15.57 -1.58 3.29
C ILE A 44 14.90 -1.73 4.66
N GLY A 45 13.68 -1.23 4.83
CA GLY A 45 12.94 -1.34 6.09
C GLY A 45 12.78 -2.78 6.53
N THR A 46 12.48 -3.69 5.59
CA THR A 46 12.36 -5.13 5.86
C THR A 46 13.70 -5.73 6.30
N ILE A 47 14.81 -5.40 5.64
CA ILE A 47 16.15 -5.88 6.00
C ILE A 47 16.52 -5.41 7.40
N VAL A 48 16.32 -4.11 7.69
CA VAL A 48 16.60 -3.54 9.02
C VAL A 48 15.77 -4.24 10.09
N TYR A 49 14.47 -4.44 9.84
CA TYR A 49 13.59 -5.18 10.77
C TYR A 49 14.09 -6.61 11.02
N LEU A 50 14.47 -7.34 9.97
CA LEU A 50 14.98 -8.70 10.10
C LEU A 50 16.28 -8.77 10.90
N LEU A 51 17.17 -7.81 10.74
CA LEU A 51 18.40 -7.71 11.53
C LEU A 51 18.11 -7.49 13.01
N PHE A 52 17.21 -6.56 13.34
CA PHE A 52 16.80 -6.30 14.74
C PHE A 52 16.08 -7.49 15.38
N THR A 53 15.28 -8.21 14.62
CA THR A 53 14.56 -9.41 15.10
C THR A 53 15.39 -10.68 15.05
N LYS A 54 16.67 -10.59 14.63
CA LYS A 54 17.58 -11.76 14.47
C LYS A 54 16.92 -12.88 13.63
N PHE A 55 16.21 -12.51 12.58
CA PHE A 55 15.48 -13.42 11.69
C PHE A 55 14.45 -14.34 12.38
N ARG A 56 14.00 -13.98 13.58
CA ARG A 56 13.00 -14.77 14.32
C ARG A 56 11.56 -14.49 13.88
N SER A 57 11.30 -13.34 13.29
CA SER A 57 9.99 -12.92 12.80
C SER A 57 10.09 -12.56 11.31
N PRO A 58 9.80 -13.49 10.40
CA PRO A 58 9.82 -13.23 8.96
C PRO A 58 8.59 -12.43 8.57
N VAL A 59 8.71 -11.10 8.61
CA VAL A 59 7.66 -10.16 8.20
C VAL A 59 8.23 -9.24 7.15
N PHE A 60 7.47 -8.99 6.10
CA PHE A 60 7.78 -7.97 5.11
C PHE A 60 7.12 -6.65 5.52
N LEU A 61 7.87 -5.56 5.50
CA LEU A 61 7.35 -4.22 5.74
C LEU A 61 7.05 -3.56 4.41
N GLY A 62 5.82 -3.12 4.23
CA GLY A 62 5.35 -2.43 3.03
C GLY A 62 4.54 -1.19 3.37
N SER A 63 4.01 -0.55 2.34
CA SER A 63 3.14 0.63 2.51
C SER A 63 1.83 0.26 3.22
N SER A 64 1.32 1.18 4.04
CA SER A 64 0.10 0.97 4.81
C SER A 64 -1.05 1.81 4.26
N PHE A 65 -2.14 1.15 3.90
CA PHE A 65 -3.37 1.82 3.49
C PHE A 65 -4.01 2.66 4.61
N ALA A 66 -3.79 2.30 5.87
CA ALA A 66 -4.33 3.03 7.02
C ALA A 66 -3.77 4.46 7.12
N PHE A 67 -2.59 4.72 6.57
CA PHE A 67 -1.95 6.03 6.62
C PHE A 67 -2.24 6.91 5.40
N ILE A 68 -2.96 6.43 4.38
CA ILE A 68 -3.25 7.21 3.17
C ILE A 68 -3.93 8.55 3.51
N GLY A 69 -4.92 8.53 4.40
CA GLY A 69 -5.61 9.76 4.83
C GLY A 69 -4.69 10.78 5.47
N SER A 70 -3.78 10.35 6.35
CA SER A 70 -2.80 11.24 6.97
C SER A 70 -1.73 11.74 5.99
N MET A 71 -1.34 10.91 5.03
CA MET A 71 -0.41 11.30 3.98
C MET A 71 -1.03 12.36 3.06
N LEU A 72 -2.28 12.17 2.63
CA LEU A 72 -3.02 13.17 1.85
C LEU A 72 -3.21 14.46 2.63
N ALA A 73 -3.51 14.38 3.92
CA ALA A 73 -3.65 15.57 4.78
C ALA A 73 -2.33 16.37 4.91
N ALA A 74 -1.17 15.70 4.90
CA ALA A 74 0.13 16.36 4.92
C ALA A 74 0.36 17.21 3.66
N PHE A 75 -0.14 16.75 2.50
CA PHE A 75 -0.06 17.53 1.26
C PHE A 75 -1.15 18.61 1.19
N ALA A 76 -2.36 18.33 1.66
CA ALA A 76 -3.47 19.28 1.61
C ALA A 76 -3.23 20.55 2.45
N GLY A 77 -2.47 20.44 3.55
CA GLY A 77 -2.10 21.59 4.41
C GLY A 77 -0.82 22.30 4.00
N SER A 78 -0.11 21.84 2.97
CA SER A 78 1.18 22.38 2.58
C SER A 78 1.07 23.46 1.51
N ILE A 79 1.87 24.53 1.65
CA ILE A 79 1.98 25.65 0.68
C ILE A 79 2.80 25.21 -0.55
N SER A 80 3.67 24.20 -0.40
CA SER A 80 4.50 23.68 -1.49
C SER A 80 4.64 22.16 -1.39
N MET A 81 4.93 21.53 -2.52
CA MET A 81 5.18 20.09 -2.61
C MET A 81 6.30 19.62 -1.66
N GLN A 82 7.37 20.40 -1.54
CA GLN A 82 8.51 20.11 -0.67
C GLN A 82 8.11 20.11 0.82
N LEU A 83 7.25 21.04 1.24
CA LEU A 83 6.71 21.09 2.60
C LEU A 83 5.78 19.90 2.87
N GLY A 84 5.02 19.44 1.88
CA GLY A 84 4.21 18.23 1.97
C GLY A 84 5.07 16.99 2.25
N TYR A 85 6.15 16.81 1.51
CA TYR A 85 7.10 15.71 1.74
C TYR A 85 7.78 15.79 3.11
N LEU A 86 8.16 16.99 3.55
CA LEU A 86 8.75 17.20 4.86
C LEU A 86 7.73 16.85 5.97
N GLY A 87 6.48 17.28 5.81
CA GLY A 87 5.37 16.92 6.70
C GLY A 87 5.17 15.40 6.79
N LEU A 88 5.27 14.70 5.66
CA LEU A 88 5.16 13.25 5.59
C LEU A 88 6.32 12.55 6.33
N ILE A 89 7.56 13.00 6.15
CA ILE A 89 8.74 12.46 6.82
C ILE A 89 8.65 12.68 8.33
N LEU A 90 8.28 13.90 8.77
CA LEU A 90 8.10 14.21 10.18
C LEU A 90 6.95 13.39 10.78
N GLY A 91 5.84 13.27 10.07
CA GLY A 91 4.71 12.43 10.49
C GLY A 91 5.10 10.98 10.68
N ALA A 92 5.86 10.41 9.75
CA ALA A 92 6.39 9.05 9.86
C ALA A 92 7.36 8.89 11.04
N PHE A 93 8.21 9.88 11.28
CA PHE A 93 9.11 9.90 12.45
C PHE A 93 8.34 9.88 13.77
N PHE A 94 7.34 10.76 13.93
CA PHE A 94 6.51 10.78 15.14
C PHE A 94 5.69 9.50 15.30
N ALA A 95 5.15 8.94 14.22
CA ALA A 95 4.50 7.64 14.26
C ALA A 95 5.44 6.55 14.76
N GLY A 96 6.70 6.55 14.31
CA GLY A 96 7.74 5.66 14.82
C GLY A 96 7.99 5.82 16.33
N LEU A 97 8.02 7.05 16.83
CA LEU A 97 8.17 7.31 18.27
C LEU A 97 7.01 6.75 19.10
N VAL A 98 5.78 6.81 18.59
CA VAL A 98 4.62 6.18 19.26
C VAL A 98 4.84 4.69 19.42
N TYR A 99 5.37 4.00 18.41
CA TYR A 99 5.69 2.57 18.53
C TYR A 99 6.79 2.29 19.57
N VAL A 100 7.76 3.20 19.72
CA VAL A 100 8.78 3.09 20.78
C VAL A 100 8.13 3.19 22.16
N VAL A 101 7.23 4.15 22.35
CA VAL A 101 6.48 4.30 23.60
C VAL A 101 5.65 3.04 23.91
N ILE A 102 4.96 2.50 22.91
CA ILE A 102 4.19 1.26 23.05
C ILE A 102 5.13 0.09 23.42
N ALA A 103 6.29 -0.01 22.78
CA ALA A 103 7.27 -1.05 23.06
C ALA A 103 7.80 -0.99 24.51
N ILE A 104 8.05 0.22 25.02
CA ILE A 104 8.44 0.44 26.41
C ILE A 104 7.29 0.03 27.36
N ALA A 105 6.06 0.46 27.06
CA ALA A 105 4.89 0.08 27.85
C ALA A 105 4.69 -1.44 27.88
N VAL A 106 4.88 -2.13 26.74
CA VAL A 106 4.81 -3.60 26.66
C VAL A 106 5.91 -4.26 27.48
N LYS A 107 7.12 -3.70 27.47
CA LYS A 107 8.24 -4.21 28.26
C LYS A 107 7.98 -4.13 29.76
N ILE A 108 7.29 -3.09 30.23
CA ILE A 108 6.98 -2.87 31.65
C ILE A 108 5.72 -3.64 32.08
N SER A 109 4.64 -3.54 31.30
CA SER A 109 3.31 -4.03 31.68
C SER A 109 2.93 -5.38 31.05
N GLY A 110 3.79 -5.92 30.15
CA GLY A 110 3.53 -7.14 29.42
C GLY A 110 2.50 -6.94 28.29
N VAL A 111 2.10 -8.02 27.61
CA VAL A 111 1.24 -7.97 26.40
C VAL A 111 -0.26 -8.05 26.73
N LYS A 112 -0.62 -8.41 27.97
CA LYS A 112 -2.01 -8.69 28.38
C LYS A 112 -2.95 -7.49 28.21
N TRP A 113 -2.46 -6.28 28.44
CA TRP A 113 -3.26 -5.07 28.28
C TRP A 113 -3.58 -4.76 26.81
N ILE A 114 -2.69 -5.09 25.86
CA ILE A 114 -2.95 -4.92 24.42
C ILE A 114 -4.11 -5.81 23.98
N ASN A 115 -4.11 -7.07 24.40
CA ASN A 115 -5.20 -8.00 24.09
C ASN A 115 -6.54 -7.55 24.69
N LYS A 116 -6.50 -6.83 25.83
CA LYS A 116 -7.69 -6.24 26.45
C LYS A 116 -8.13 -4.96 25.73
N LEU A 117 -7.20 -4.18 25.19
CA LEU A 117 -7.47 -2.94 24.46
C LEU A 117 -7.98 -3.20 23.03
N MET A 118 -7.47 -4.28 22.41
CA MET A 118 -7.81 -4.69 21.03
C MET A 118 -8.51 -6.05 20.99
N PRO A 119 -9.71 -6.19 21.56
CA PRO A 119 -10.51 -7.40 21.36
C PRO A 119 -10.98 -7.48 19.90
N ALA A 120 -11.39 -8.66 19.45
CA ALA A 120 -11.86 -8.91 18.09
C ALA A 120 -13.01 -7.96 17.67
N VAL A 121 -13.84 -7.54 18.63
CA VAL A 121 -14.93 -6.57 18.44
C VAL A 121 -14.42 -5.18 18.01
N VAL A 122 -13.20 -4.80 18.39
CA VAL A 122 -12.56 -3.52 17.97
C VAL A 122 -11.81 -3.70 16.66
N ILE A 123 -11.07 -4.80 16.51
CA ILE A 123 -10.27 -5.06 15.31
C ILE A 123 -11.14 -5.21 14.08
N GLY A 124 -12.26 -5.95 14.17
CA GLY A 124 -13.15 -6.20 13.04
C GLY A 124 -13.69 -4.92 12.40
N PRO A 125 -14.39 -4.05 13.15
CA PRO A 125 -14.86 -2.77 12.63
C PRO A 125 -13.75 -1.87 12.10
N THR A 126 -12.58 -1.81 12.76
CA THR A 126 -11.46 -0.99 12.31
C THR A 126 -10.95 -1.42 10.93
N VAL A 127 -10.76 -2.73 10.72
CA VAL A 127 -10.36 -3.27 9.41
C VAL A 127 -11.44 -3.02 8.36
N SER A 128 -12.73 -3.15 8.72
CA SER A 128 -13.85 -2.87 7.82
C SER A 128 -13.90 -1.40 7.40
N ILE A 129 -13.65 -0.47 8.33
CA ILE A 129 -13.61 0.97 8.03
C ILE A 129 -12.45 1.27 7.07
N ILE A 130 -11.26 0.69 7.27
CA ILE A 130 -10.13 0.84 6.34
C ILE A 130 -10.52 0.34 4.94
N GLY A 131 -11.15 -0.84 4.84
CA GLY A 131 -11.62 -1.37 3.56
C GLY A 131 -12.65 -0.47 2.88
N LEU A 132 -13.63 0.03 3.63
CA LEU A 132 -14.67 0.93 3.11
C LEU A 132 -14.09 2.29 2.67
N SER A 133 -13.10 2.81 3.37
CA SER A 133 -12.45 4.07 2.98
C SER A 133 -11.73 3.97 1.63
N LEU A 134 -11.31 2.78 1.23
CA LEU A 134 -10.65 2.51 -0.05
C LEU A 134 -11.63 2.10 -1.16
N ALA A 135 -12.89 1.82 -0.83
CA ALA A 135 -13.90 1.39 -1.80
C ALA A 135 -14.11 2.42 -2.92
N GLY A 136 -14.04 3.72 -2.59
CA GLY A 136 -14.13 4.80 -3.57
C GLY A 136 -13.03 4.73 -4.64
N ASN A 137 -11.79 4.44 -4.25
CA ASN A 137 -10.67 4.27 -5.18
C ASN A 137 -10.87 3.04 -6.06
N ALA A 138 -11.31 1.92 -5.48
CA ALA A 138 -11.58 0.69 -6.23
C ALA A 138 -12.69 0.91 -7.29
N ILE A 139 -13.76 1.61 -6.92
CA ILE A 139 -14.85 1.93 -7.86
C ILE A 139 -14.33 2.87 -8.96
N SER A 140 -13.54 3.87 -8.62
CA SER A 140 -12.91 4.78 -9.59
C SER A 140 -12.02 4.03 -10.59
N ASP A 141 -11.20 3.09 -10.10
CA ASP A 141 -10.32 2.29 -10.95
C ASP A 141 -11.11 1.35 -11.89
N LEU A 142 -12.24 0.81 -11.42
CA LEU A 142 -13.15 -0.03 -12.22
C LEU A 142 -13.90 0.77 -13.29
N THR A 143 -14.25 2.02 -13.01
CA THR A 143 -15.09 2.83 -13.91
C THR A 143 -14.29 3.71 -14.87
N GLN A 144 -13.09 4.14 -14.48
CA GLN A 144 -12.29 5.09 -15.26
C GLN A 144 -11.20 4.44 -16.10
N GLY A 145 -10.91 3.15 -15.89
CA GLY A 145 -9.90 2.41 -16.65
C GLY A 145 -8.54 3.13 -16.62
N LYS A 146 -7.99 3.34 -15.43
CA LYS A 146 -6.76 4.13 -15.23
C LYS A 146 -5.46 3.45 -15.70
N VAL A 147 -5.44 2.87 -16.88
CA VAL A 147 -4.19 2.58 -17.55
C VAL A 147 -3.80 3.86 -18.29
N MET A 148 -2.95 4.65 -17.69
CA MET A 148 -2.43 5.87 -18.29
C MET A 148 -1.22 5.52 -19.16
N ALA A 149 -1.27 5.90 -20.43
CA ALA A 149 -0.09 5.90 -21.28
C ALA A 149 0.29 7.36 -21.57
N ASP A 150 1.57 7.63 -21.56
CA ASP A 150 2.09 8.93 -21.95
C ASP A 150 1.92 9.07 -23.48
N SER A 151 1.00 9.92 -23.90
CA SER A 151 0.91 10.35 -25.31
C SER A 151 1.65 11.68 -25.45
N VAL A 152 2.64 11.68 -26.31
CA VAL A 152 3.36 12.90 -26.67
C VAL A 152 2.56 13.57 -27.79
N GLU A 153 1.93 14.69 -27.50
CA GLU A 153 1.23 15.50 -28.46
C GLU A 153 2.11 16.73 -28.79
N GLN A 154 2.48 16.88 -30.05
CA GLN A 154 3.24 18.04 -30.50
C GLN A 154 2.30 19.24 -30.63
N VAL A 155 2.45 20.20 -29.74
CA VAL A 155 1.66 21.45 -29.77
C VAL A 155 2.57 22.59 -30.18
N VAL A 156 2.10 23.38 -31.15
CA VAL A 156 2.80 24.60 -31.57
C VAL A 156 2.41 25.73 -30.64
N GLU A 157 3.30 26.08 -29.71
CA GLU A 157 3.12 27.18 -28.79
C GLU A 157 4.14 28.28 -29.12
N ASN A 158 3.66 29.48 -29.45
CA ASN A 158 4.47 30.64 -29.87
C ASN A 158 5.41 30.39 -31.08
N GLY A 159 4.99 29.53 -32.03
CA GLY A 159 5.79 29.24 -33.22
C GLY A 159 6.90 28.21 -33.02
N THR A 160 7.01 27.63 -31.84
CA THR A 160 7.95 26.53 -31.51
C THR A 160 7.18 25.27 -31.26
N ILE A 161 7.64 24.13 -31.82
CA ILE A 161 7.05 22.81 -31.56
C ILE A 161 7.52 22.38 -30.16
N VAL A 162 6.58 22.23 -29.22
CA VAL A 162 6.83 21.73 -27.85
C VAL A 162 6.12 20.40 -27.71
N ASP A 163 6.85 19.39 -27.28
CA ASP A 163 6.29 18.07 -26.94
C ASP A 163 5.55 18.16 -25.60
N LYS A 164 4.22 18.15 -25.65
CA LYS A 164 3.38 18.13 -24.47
C LYS A 164 3.02 16.68 -24.14
N VAL A 165 3.56 16.17 -23.06
CA VAL A 165 3.20 14.85 -22.55
C VAL A 165 1.83 14.93 -21.87
N THR A 166 0.82 14.33 -22.48
CA THR A 166 -0.53 14.24 -21.92
C THR A 166 -0.81 12.79 -21.57
N GLN A 167 -1.23 12.54 -20.34
CA GLN A 167 -1.64 11.20 -19.94
C GLN A 167 -3.04 10.91 -20.43
N VAL A 168 -3.16 9.97 -21.37
CA VAL A 168 -4.43 9.53 -21.92
C VAL A 168 -4.78 8.14 -21.39
N SER A 169 -6.02 7.96 -20.94
CA SER A 169 -6.51 6.64 -20.56
C SER A 169 -6.62 5.74 -21.78
N THR A 170 -5.79 4.69 -21.85
CA THR A 170 -5.75 3.72 -22.95
C THR A 170 -6.65 2.51 -22.72
N ALA A 171 -7.17 2.32 -21.50
CA ALA A 171 -8.01 1.17 -21.19
C ALA A 171 -9.50 1.52 -21.30
N SER A 172 -10.25 0.67 -22.01
CA SER A 172 -11.71 0.75 -22.03
C SER A 172 -12.27 0.49 -20.63
N PRO A 173 -13.24 1.30 -20.13
CA PRO A 173 -13.89 1.07 -18.84
C PRO A 173 -14.51 -0.32 -18.72
N TYR A 174 -14.99 -0.89 -19.83
CA TYR A 174 -15.55 -2.25 -19.86
C TYR A 174 -14.50 -3.32 -19.56
N VAL A 175 -13.28 -3.16 -20.07
CA VAL A 175 -12.17 -4.09 -19.78
C VAL A 175 -11.78 -4.01 -18.31
N ALA A 176 -11.68 -2.82 -17.74
CA ALA A 176 -11.40 -2.60 -16.32
C ALA A 176 -12.47 -3.25 -15.45
N LEU A 177 -13.74 -3.07 -15.78
CA LEU A 177 -14.88 -3.66 -15.07
C LEU A 177 -14.83 -5.21 -15.12
N ILE A 178 -14.60 -5.79 -16.30
CA ILE A 178 -14.51 -7.26 -16.46
C ILE A 178 -13.33 -7.80 -15.63
N CYS A 179 -12.16 -7.20 -15.73
CA CYS A 179 -10.98 -7.60 -14.94
C CYS A 179 -11.25 -7.52 -13.43
N GLY A 180 -11.91 -6.45 -12.98
CA GLY A 180 -12.27 -6.28 -11.59
C GLY A 180 -13.28 -7.33 -11.11
N LEU A 181 -14.31 -7.63 -11.90
CA LEU A 181 -15.26 -8.70 -11.58
C LEU A 181 -14.60 -10.07 -11.53
N VAL A 182 -13.74 -10.39 -12.50
CA VAL A 182 -12.97 -11.66 -12.52
C VAL A 182 -12.10 -11.75 -11.25
N THR A 183 -11.42 -10.68 -10.89
CA THR A 183 -10.60 -10.63 -9.67
C THR A 183 -11.44 -10.85 -8.41
N LEU A 184 -12.59 -10.16 -8.30
CA LEU A 184 -13.52 -10.31 -7.19
C LEU A 184 -14.01 -11.75 -7.05
N PHE A 185 -14.49 -12.34 -8.14
CA PHE A 185 -14.96 -13.74 -8.15
C PHE A 185 -13.83 -14.71 -7.79
N THR A 186 -12.62 -14.51 -8.32
CA THR A 186 -11.46 -15.35 -8.01
C THR A 186 -11.12 -15.28 -6.51
N VAL A 187 -11.12 -14.09 -5.93
CA VAL A 187 -10.87 -13.91 -4.48
C VAL A 187 -11.94 -14.59 -3.64
N ILE A 188 -13.22 -14.43 -4.00
CA ILE A 188 -14.34 -15.09 -3.30
C ILE A 188 -14.21 -16.61 -3.39
N LEU A 189 -13.98 -17.15 -4.58
CA LEU A 189 -13.82 -18.59 -4.80
C LEU A 189 -12.62 -19.15 -4.01
N CYS A 190 -11.47 -18.48 -4.07
CA CYS A 190 -10.29 -18.88 -3.31
C CYS A 190 -10.52 -18.80 -1.80
N SER A 191 -11.25 -17.79 -1.33
CA SER A 191 -11.56 -17.62 0.09
C SER A 191 -12.51 -18.69 0.61
N VAL A 192 -13.52 -19.05 -0.18
CA VAL A 192 -14.55 -20.04 0.22
C VAL A 192 -14.04 -21.47 0.07
N TYR A 193 -13.39 -21.77 -1.06
CA TYR A 193 -12.96 -23.13 -1.40
C TYR A 193 -11.49 -23.41 -1.06
N GLY A 194 -10.67 -22.40 -0.90
CA GLY A 194 -9.22 -22.51 -0.65
C GLY A 194 -8.84 -23.18 0.67
N LYS A 195 -9.75 -23.28 1.63
CA LYS A 195 -9.51 -23.93 2.93
C LYS A 195 -9.03 -25.40 2.84
N LYS A 196 -9.25 -26.05 1.73
CA LYS A 196 -8.89 -27.44 1.51
C LYS A 196 -7.49 -27.64 0.89
N MET A 197 -6.93 -26.60 0.27
CA MET A 197 -5.62 -26.64 -0.39
C MET A 197 -4.46 -26.12 0.51
N MET A 198 -4.78 -25.50 1.65
CA MET A 198 -3.79 -24.94 2.59
C MET A 198 -3.58 -25.82 3.84
N LYS A 199 -4.09 -27.03 3.87
CA LYS A 199 -3.69 -28.08 4.80
C LYS A 199 -2.67 -29.00 4.13
#